data_0f77abba595863ff20637be16c244b4f
#
_entry.id   0f77abba595863ff20637be16c244b4f
#
_cell.length_a   1.000
_cell.length_b   1.000
_cell.length_c   1.000
_cell.angle_alpha   90.00
_cell.angle_beta   90.00
_cell.angle_gamma   90.00
#
_symmetry.space_group_name_H-M   'P 1'
#
loop_
_entity.id
_entity.type
_entity.pdbx_description
1 polymer ?
#
loop_
_entity_poly.entity_id
_entity_poly.type
_entity_poly.pdbx_seq_one_letter_code
_entity_poly.pdbx_strand_id
1 'polypeptide(L)'
;MSRENSHFKESRKEGGGKLQISYVGYKTQDVDIAPDIRVKLEPDAQAVEAVVVTGMTKMDKRLFTGAADQLVADDVKLAGMADISRGLEGRSAGVSVQNVSGTFGTAPKIRVRGATSIYGSSKPLWVVDGVIMEDIVDIDADDLSSGDATTLIASAIAGLNAEDIESFNILKDGSATSIYGARAMAGVIVITTKRGRAGVSTINYTGEFTYRMIPSYRDFNIMNSQDQMSVYMDMQKKGWLNLAETITDSESGVFGKMYQMIAAGQLQNDDASIGNYLRAAEFRNTNWFSELFNNNVMHTHSVSLTSGTDKSSYYASLSAMSDPGWTKTSKVERYTANINATYNIFKNLSLNLISNGSYRKQKAPGTLSSATNYVTGEVKREFDINPYSYALNTSRTLDPDEFYTRNYASFNILH
;
A
#
# COMPACT_ATOMS: atom_id res chain seq x y z
N MET A 1 -23.04 42.71 -13.47
CA MET A 1 -22.43 41.95 -12.34
C MET A 1 -23.54 41.09 -11.73
N SER A 2 -23.52 39.81 -11.94
CA SER A 2 -24.60 38.89 -11.59
C SER A 2 -24.69 38.67 -10.09
N ARG A 3 -25.92 38.67 -9.59
CA ARG A 3 -26.30 38.54 -8.16
C ARG A 3 -26.27 37.10 -7.64
N GLU A 4 -25.55 36.18 -8.25
CA GLU A 4 -25.88 34.77 -8.10
C GLU A 4 -25.12 33.99 -7.00
N ASN A 5 -24.18 34.56 -6.27
CA ASN A 5 -23.44 33.77 -5.24
C ASN A 5 -23.10 34.49 -3.93
N SER A 6 -23.91 35.47 -3.50
CA SER A 6 -23.73 36.10 -2.19
C SER A 6 -24.74 35.55 -1.19
N HIS A 7 -24.25 34.95 -0.11
CA HIS A 7 -25.08 34.51 1.01
C HIS A 7 -25.02 35.55 2.12
N PHE A 8 -26.18 36.10 2.50
CA PHE A 8 -26.34 37.00 3.64
C PHE A 8 -27.04 36.23 4.75
N LYS A 9 -26.46 36.20 5.93
CA LYS A 9 -27.07 35.65 7.15
C LYS A 9 -27.20 36.73 8.18
N GLU A 10 -28.44 37.05 8.55
CA GLU A 10 -28.72 38.00 9.63
C GLU A 10 -28.64 37.28 10.98
N SER A 11 -27.85 37.81 11.92
CA SER A 11 -27.75 37.32 13.29
C SER A 11 -28.20 38.48 14.22
N ARG A 12 -29.38 38.36 14.82
CA ARG A 12 -29.86 39.30 15.84
C ARG A 12 -29.39 38.87 17.21
N LYS A 13 -28.59 39.72 17.87
CA LYS A 13 -28.41 39.73 19.32
C LYS A 13 -29.00 41.03 19.87
N GLU A 14 -29.66 40.96 21.04
CA GLU A 14 -30.21 42.14 21.72
C GLU A 14 -29.12 43.21 21.93
N GLY A 15 -29.29 44.39 21.30
CA GLY A 15 -28.44 45.57 21.45
C GLY A 15 -27.61 46.01 20.27
N GLY A 16 -27.62 45.33 19.13
CA GLY A 16 -26.93 45.74 17.92
C GLY A 16 -26.89 44.58 16.93
N GLY A 17 -27.55 44.69 15.79
CA GLY A 17 -27.53 43.65 14.73
C GLY A 17 -26.19 43.66 14.00
N LYS A 18 -25.55 42.51 13.84
CA LYS A 18 -24.43 42.31 12.91
C LYS A 18 -24.90 41.57 11.69
N LEU A 19 -24.46 42.00 10.52
CA LEU A 19 -24.67 41.34 9.26
C LEU A 19 -23.42 40.56 8.92
N GLN A 20 -23.55 39.26 8.79
CA GLN A 20 -22.48 38.40 8.31
C GLN A 20 -22.51 38.33 6.80
N ILE A 21 -21.41 38.78 6.17
CA ILE A 21 -21.24 38.80 4.73
C ILE A 21 -20.22 37.76 4.35
N SER A 22 -20.64 36.81 3.55
CA SER A 22 -19.76 35.78 3.01
C SER A 22 -19.85 35.75 1.47
N TYR A 23 -18.72 35.57 0.83
CA TYR A 23 -18.63 35.37 -0.61
C TYR A 23 -17.57 34.31 -0.89
N VAL A 24 -17.83 33.46 -1.87
CA VAL A 24 -16.90 32.36 -2.21
C VAL A 24 -15.53 32.92 -2.62
N GLY A 25 -14.47 32.49 -1.91
CA GLY A 25 -13.11 32.97 -2.14
C GLY A 25 -12.71 34.21 -1.32
N TYR A 26 -13.55 34.66 -0.40
CA TYR A 26 -13.28 35.80 0.48
C TYR A 26 -13.54 35.43 1.94
N LYS A 27 -12.81 36.08 2.85
CA LYS A 27 -13.03 35.92 4.30
C LYS A 27 -14.39 36.44 4.69
N THR A 28 -15.12 35.66 5.46
CA THR A 28 -16.39 36.09 6.04
C THR A 28 -16.13 37.26 7.00
N GLN A 29 -16.89 38.35 6.85
CA GLN A 29 -16.81 39.55 7.71
C GLN A 29 -18.15 39.81 8.38
N ASP A 30 -18.07 40.14 9.66
CA ASP A 30 -19.23 40.60 10.44
C ASP A 30 -19.19 42.13 10.49
N VAL A 31 -20.25 42.75 9.97
CA VAL A 31 -20.38 44.23 9.88
C VAL A 31 -21.60 44.69 10.62
N ASP A 32 -21.49 45.82 11.34
CA ASP A 32 -22.62 46.40 12.01
C ASP A 32 -23.66 46.95 11.01
N ILE A 33 -24.94 46.78 11.32
CA ILE A 33 -26.03 47.20 10.42
C ILE A 33 -26.09 48.71 10.38
N ALA A 34 -25.89 49.31 9.22
CA ALA A 34 -25.98 50.74 8.93
C ALA A 34 -26.86 50.98 7.69
N PRO A 35 -27.42 52.20 7.51
CA PRO A 35 -28.30 52.49 6.37
C PRO A 35 -27.63 52.33 4.99
N ASP A 36 -26.31 52.49 4.88
CA ASP A 36 -25.54 52.25 3.66
C ASP A 36 -24.25 51.53 4.08
N ILE A 37 -24.17 50.25 3.70
CA ILE A 37 -23.06 49.37 4.07
C ILE A 37 -22.20 49.06 2.81
N ARG A 38 -20.97 49.55 2.82
CA ARG A 38 -19.97 49.22 1.78
C ARG A 38 -18.87 48.39 2.42
N VAL A 39 -18.82 47.09 2.06
CA VAL A 39 -17.83 46.16 2.57
C VAL A 39 -16.84 45.77 1.48
N LYS A 40 -15.56 45.93 1.76
CA LYS A 40 -14.49 45.41 0.92
C LYS A 40 -14.04 44.09 1.52
N LEU A 41 -14.47 43.00 0.92
CA LEU A 41 -14.07 41.67 1.35
C LEU A 41 -12.60 41.44 1.00
N GLU A 42 -11.84 40.87 1.96
CA GLU A 42 -10.48 40.42 1.74
C GLU A 42 -10.50 39.03 1.11
N PRO A 43 -9.67 38.79 0.07
CA PRO A 43 -9.52 37.45 -0.47
C PRO A 43 -9.12 36.47 0.63
N ASP A 44 -9.82 35.34 0.71
CA ASP A 44 -9.42 34.24 1.61
C ASP A 44 -8.31 33.46 0.91
N ALA A 45 -7.07 33.73 1.31
CA ALA A 45 -5.91 32.99 0.80
C ALA A 45 -5.91 31.50 1.21
N GLN A 46 -6.84 31.10 2.10
CA GLN A 46 -7.07 29.71 2.47
C GLN A 46 -8.20 29.04 1.65
N ALA A 47 -8.99 29.79 0.88
CA ALA A 47 -9.82 29.19 -0.15
C ALA A 47 -8.85 28.63 -1.22
N VAL A 48 -8.39 27.42 -1.00
CA VAL A 48 -7.61 26.67 -1.98
C VAL A 48 -8.49 26.63 -3.23
N GLU A 49 -8.15 27.45 -4.23
CA GLU A 49 -8.72 27.31 -5.56
C GLU A 49 -8.54 25.83 -5.93
N ALA A 50 -9.64 25.10 -6.04
CA ALA A 50 -9.59 23.70 -6.42
C ALA A 50 -9.07 23.64 -7.86
N VAL A 51 -7.76 23.46 -7.99
CA VAL A 51 -7.05 23.41 -9.27
C VAL A 51 -6.87 21.96 -9.65
N VAL A 52 -7.34 21.57 -10.81
CA VAL A 52 -7.03 20.25 -11.38
C VAL A 52 -5.69 20.33 -12.11
N VAL A 53 -4.76 19.50 -11.67
CA VAL A 53 -3.45 19.36 -12.30
C VAL A 53 -3.49 18.15 -13.21
N THR A 54 -3.45 18.39 -14.53
CA THR A 54 -3.42 17.31 -15.52
C THR A 54 -2.01 16.82 -15.81
N GLY A 55 -1.00 17.28 -15.05
CA GLY A 55 0.42 16.98 -15.28
C GLY A 55 1.10 17.92 -16.27
N MET A 56 0.39 18.39 -17.28
CA MET A 56 0.91 19.37 -18.27
C MET A 56 0.42 20.79 -17.99
N THR A 57 -0.80 20.93 -17.49
CA THR A 57 -1.40 22.23 -17.21
C THR A 57 -2.09 22.21 -15.85
N LYS A 58 -2.13 23.41 -15.23
CA LYS A 58 -2.98 23.66 -14.07
C LYS A 58 -4.24 24.37 -14.58
N MET A 59 -5.40 23.82 -14.30
CA MET A 59 -6.67 24.38 -14.72
C MET A 59 -7.59 24.52 -13.52
N ASP A 60 -8.32 25.64 -13.44
CA ASP A 60 -9.36 25.80 -12.42
C ASP A 60 -10.39 24.65 -12.55
N LYS A 61 -10.73 24.00 -11.44
CA LYS A 61 -11.71 22.90 -11.40
C LYS A 61 -13.05 23.30 -12.02
N ARG A 62 -13.42 24.57 -11.97
CA ARG A 62 -14.66 25.09 -12.57
C ARG A 62 -14.65 25.06 -14.10
N LEU A 63 -13.45 25.14 -14.70
CA LEU A 63 -13.25 25.09 -16.15
C LEU A 63 -12.96 23.68 -16.64
N PHE A 64 -12.70 22.75 -15.71
CA PHE A 64 -12.40 21.37 -16.03
C PHE A 64 -13.68 20.55 -16.12
N THR A 65 -14.00 20.08 -17.31
CA THR A 65 -15.24 19.32 -17.59
C THR A 65 -15.10 17.83 -17.30
N GLY A 66 -13.89 17.35 -17.04
CA GLY A 66 -13.60 15.95 -16.78
C GLY A 66 -13.80 15.53 -15.31
N ALA A 67 -14.04 14.24 -15.08
CA ALA A 67 -14.08 13.68 -13.74
C ALA A 67 -12.67 13.52 -13.17
N ALA A 68 -12.33 14.34 -12.18
CA ALA A 68 -11.06 14.29 -11.48
C ALA A 68 -11.27 14.45 -9.96
N ASP A 69 -10.53 13.66 -9.19
CA ASP A 69 -10.43 13.82 -7.74
C ASP A 69 -9.04 14.31 -7.40
N GLN A 70 -8.98 15.27 -6.50
CA GLN A 70 -7.74 15.76 -5.91
C GLN A 70 -7.66 15.33 -4.46
N LEU A 71 -6.55 14.69 -4.09
CA LEU A 71 -6.23 14.26 -2.74
C LEU A 71 -4.94 14.95 -2.30
N VAL A 72 -4.93 15.52 -1.11
CA VAL A 72 -3.72 16.05 -0.51
C VAL A 72 -2.85 14.89 -0.03
N ALA A 73 -1.54 14.99 -0.17
CA ALA A 73 -0.64 13.88 0.19
C ALA A 73 -0.75 13.49 1.67
N ASP A 74 -0.96 14.47 2.57
CA ASP A 74 -1.09 14.21 4.00
C ASP A 74 -2.33 13.36 4.33
N ASP A 75 -3.41 13.48 3.56
CA ASP A 75 -4.62 12.65 3.73
C ASP A 75 -4.41 11.21 3.23
N VAL A 76 -3.48 11.00 2.29
CA VAL A 76 -3.18 9.70 1.69
C VAL A 76 -2.08 8.97 2.45
N LYS A 77 -1.21 9.71 3.14
CA LYS A 77 -0.09 9.16 3.88
C LYS A 77 -0.57 8.28 5.03
N LEU A 78 -0.08 7.06 5.06
CA LEU A 78 -0.32 6.10 6.13
C LEU A 78 1.01 5.76 6.81
N ALA A 79 1.03 5.85 8.13
CA ALA A 79 2.20 5.52 8.92
C ALA A 79 2.59 4.03 8.75
N GLY A 80 3.89 3.77 8.66
CA GLY A 80 4.41 2.41 8.56
C GLY A 80 4.24 1.74 7.21
N MET A 81 3.93 2.48 6.15
CA MET A 81 3.82 1.96 4.79
C MET A 81 5.01 2.39 3.93
N ALA A 82 5.67 1.41 3.32
CA ALA A 82 6.81 1.65 2.43
C ALA A 82 6.38 2.22 1.07
N ASP A 83 5.16 1.95 0.62
CA ASP A 83 4.61 2.39 -0.66
C ASP A 83 3.36 3.26 -0.45
N ILE A 84 3.47 4.53 -0.85
CA ILE A 84 2.39 5.50 -0.68
C ILE A 84 1.13 5.17 -1.50
N SER A 85 1.25 4.38 -2.56
CA SER A 85 0.11 4.02 -3.41
C SER A 85 -0.99 3.26 -2.64
N ARG A 86 -0.65 2.57 -1.56
CA ARG A 86 -1.61 1.91 -0.65
C ARG A 86 -2.53 2.89 0.04
N GLY A 87 -2.05 4.10 0.31
CA GLY A 87 -2.84 5.15 0.95
C GLY A 87 -4.02 5.65 0.12
N LEU A 88 -4.08 5.32 -1.17
CA LEU A 88 -5.21 5.66 -2.05
C LEU A 88 -6.45 4.77 -1.80
N GLU A 89 -6.31 3.70 -1.01
CA GLU A 89 -7.41 2.78 -0.70
C GLU A 89 -8.55 3.50 0.02
N GLY A 90 -9.77 3.41 -0.55
CA GLY A 90 -10.97 4.02 0.02
C GLY A 90 -11.02 5.55 -0.02
N ARG A 91 -10.04 6.25 -0.63
CA ARG A 91 -9.96 7.71 -0.66
C ARG A 91 -10.63 8.34 -1.86
N SER A 92 -10.84 7.59 -2.93
CA SER A 92 -11.41 8.11 -4.17
C SER A 92 -12.43 7.14 -4.74
N ALA A 93 -13.63 7.61 -5.03
CA ALA A 93 -14.68 6.79 -5.63
C ALA A 93 -14.24 6.25 -7.01
N GLY A 94 -14.47 4.96 -7.26
CA GLY A 94 -14.06 4.30 -8.50
C GLY A 94 -12.60 3.92 -8.59
N VAL A 95 -11.82 4.12 -7.52
CA VAL A 95 -10.45 3.62 -7.38
C VAL A 95 -10.46 2.39 -6.48
N SER A 96 -10.03 1.26 -7.03
CA SER A 96 -9.85 0.02 -6.27
C SER A 96 -8.36 -0.24 -6.07
N VAL A 97 -7.98 -0.44 -4.83
CA VAL A 97 -6.62 -0.80 -4.42
C VAL A 97 -6.68 -2.19 -3.81
N GLN A 98 -5.98 -3.14 -4.38
CA GLN A 98 -5.98 -4.53 -3.92
C GLN A 98 -4.55 -4.98 -3.60
N ASN A 99 -4.35 -5.48 -2.41
CA ASN A 99 -3.11 -6.16 -2.05
C ASN A 99 -3.18 -7.58 -2.60
N VAL A 100 -2.44 -7.86 -3.65
CA VAL A 100 -2.51 -9.14 -4.40
C VAL A 100 -1.44 -10.14 -3.98
N SER A 101 -0.45 -9.72 -3.20
CA SER A 101 0.63 -10.57 -2.71
C SER A 101 0.85 -10.38 -1.22
N GLY A 102 1.18 -11.48 -0.53
CA GLY A 102 1.68 -11.47 0.84
C GLY A 102 3.16 -11.05 0.94
N THR A 103 3.84 -10.91 -0.20
CA THR A 103 5.25 -10.54 -0.23
C THR A 103 5.45 -9.11 0.28
N PHE A 104 6.38 -8.97 1.19
CA PHE A 104 6.67 -7.71 1.84
C PHE A 104 7.21 -6.66 0.84
N GLY A 105 6.65 -5.46 0.89
CA GLY A 105 7.09 -4.33 0.07
C GLY A 105 6.60 -4.35 -1.38
N THR A 106 5.71 -5.26 -1.77
CA THR A 106 5.07 -5.23 -3.09
C THR A 106 4.08 -4.09 -3.20
N ALA A 107 3.98 -3.51 -4.40
CA ALA A 107 2.97 -2.51 -4.71
C ALA A 107 1.57 -3.16 -4.82
N PRO A 108 0.52 -2.45 -4.40
CA PRO A 108 -0.84 -2.93 -4.60
C PRO A 108 -1.23 -2.85 -6.07
N LYS A 109 -2.18 -3.68 -6.47
CA LYS A 109 -2.87 -3.56 -7.75
C LYS A 109 -3.88 -2.43 -7.67
N ILE A 110 -3.67 -1.38 -8.46
CA ILE A 110 -4.56 -0.23 -8.52
C ILE A 110 -5.35 -0.26 -9.81
N ARG A 111 -6.66 -0.06 -9.71
CA ARG A 111 -7.56 0.09 -10.85
C ARG A 111 -8.37 1.36 -10.67
N VAL A 112 -8.47 2.14 -11.74
CA VAL A 112 -9.35 3.30 -11.85
C VAL A 112 -10.46 2.92 -12.82
N ARG A 113 -11.75 3.09 -12.44
CA ARG A 113 -12.94 2.74 -13.26
C ARG A 113 -13.23 1.25 -13.45
N GLY A 114 -12.61 0.35 -12.71
CA GLY A 114 -12.80 -1.10 -12.85
C GLY A 114 -12.06 -1.69 -14.07
N ALA A 115 -12.48 -2.84 -14.54
CA ALA A 115 -11.86 -3.50 -15.69
C ALA A 115 -12.43 -2.87 -17.00
N THR A 116 -11.66 -1.98 -17.60
CA THR A 116 -12.08 -1.23 -18.81
C THR A 116 -11.71 -1.90 -20.12
N SER A 117 -10.87 -2.94 -20.09
CA SER A 117 -10.39 -3.61 -21.29
C SER A 117 -10.27 -5.11 -21.10
N ILE A 118 -10.69 -5.87 -22.11
CA ILE A 118 -10.50 -7.32 -22.20
C ILE A 118 -9.08 -7.63 -22.73
N TYR A 119 -8.49 -6.71 -23.50
CA TYR A 119 -7.22 -6.90 -24.21
C TYR A 119 -6.14 -5.89 -23.86
N GLY A 120 -6.33 -5.00 -22.89
CA GLY A 120 -5.37 -3.95 -22.52
C GLY A 120 -4.98 -3.99 -21.05
N SER A 121 -3.88 -3.30 -20.72
CA SER A 121 -3.47 -3.09 -19.33
C SER A 121 -4.56 -2.39 -18.54
N SER A 122 -4.98 -2.97 -17.42
CA SER A 122 -5.92 -2.35 -16.48
C SER A 122 -5.24 -1.45 -15.45
N LYS A 123 -3.91 -1.22 -15.60
CA LYS A 123 -3.15 -0.33 -14.72
C LYS A 123 -3.37 1.13 -15.10
N PRO A 124 -3.54 2.02 -14.13
CA PRO A 124 -3.53 3.46 -14.39
C PRO A 124 -2.13 3.92 -14.81
N LEU A 125 -2.09 4.94 -15.66
CA LEU A 125 -0.85 5.61 -16.01
C LEU A 125 -0.40 6.51 -14.85
N TRP A 126 0.86 6.43 -14.48
CA TRP A 126 1.45 7.30 -13.47
C TRP A 126 2.18 8.47 -14.14
N VAL A 127 1.92 9.67 -13.64
CA VAL A 127 2.57 10.90 -14.11
C VAL A 127 3.10 11.66 -12.90
N VAL A 128 4.39 11.96 -12.88
CA VAL A 128 5.04 12.71 -11.80
C VAL A 128 5.55 14.03 -12.36
N ASP A 129 5.00 15.14 -11.89
CA ASP A 129 5.33 16.50 -12.35
C ASP A 129 5.31 16.69 -13.89
N GLY A 130 4.41 15.97 -14.56
CA GLY A 130 4.28 16.03 -16.01
C GLY A 130 5.09 14.97 -16.78
N VAL A 131 5.94 14.21 -16.10
CA VAL A 131 6.71 13.11 -16.69
C VAL A 131 5.93 11.82 -16.54
N ILE A 132 5.69 11.14 -17.65
CA ILE A 132 5.07 9.82 -17.65
C ILE A 132 6.07 8.82 -17.08
N MET A 133 5.65 8.12 -16.02
CA MET A 133 6.43 7.04 -15.44
C MET A 133 6.01 5.75 -16.11
N GLU A 134 6.95 5.11 -16.78
CA GLU A 134 6.74 3.80 -17.37
C GLU A 134 7.25 2.72 -16.42
N ASP A 135 6.50 1.64 -16.30
CA ASP A 135 7.00 0.46 -15.60
C ASP A 135 8.23 -0.05 -16.36
N ILE A 136 9.32 -0.30 -15.65
CA ILE A 136 10.59 -0.78 -16.23
C ILE A 136 10.42 -2.19 -16.81
N VAL A 137 9.37 -2.88 -16.40
CA VAL A 137 9.04 -4.24 -16.85
C VAL A 137 7.66 -4.20 -17.50
N ASP A 138 7.57 -4.71 -18.72
CA ASP A 138 6.30 -4.95 -19.40
C ASP A 138 5.62 -6.13 -18.69
N ILE A 139 4.59 -5.82 -17.92
CA ILE A 139 3.89 -6.82 -17.10
C ILE A 139 2.61 -7.20 -17.82
N ASP A 140 2.54 -8.45 -18.26
CA ASP A 140 1.33 -9.00 -18.84
C ASP A 140 0.16 -9.00 -17.85
N ALA A 141 -1.07 -8.88 -18.39
CA ALA A 141 -2.28 -8.91 -17.59
C ALA A 141 -2.42 -10.21 -16.78
N ASP A 142 -1.87 -11.30 -17.28
CA ASP A 142 -1.85 -12.61 -16.63
C ASP A 142 -0.90 -12.62 -15.42
N ASP A 143 0.29 -12.04 -15.54
CA ASP A 143 1.23 -11.90 -14.42
C ASP A 143 0.65 -11.00 -13.33
N LEU A 144 -0.04 -9.93 -13.70
CA LEU A 144 -0.73 -9.07 -12.77
C LEU A 144 -1.90 -9.77 -12.06
N SER A 145 -2.58 -10.70 -12.75
CA SER A 145 -3.66 -11.49 -12.18
C SER A 145 -3.15 -12.63 -11.30
N SER A 146 -1.99 -13.18 -11.63
CA SER A 146 -1.37 -14.30 -10.90
C SER A 146 -0.71 -13.87 -9.59
N GLY A 147 -0.44 -12.57 -9.40
CA GLY A 147 0.23 -12.09 -8.20
C GLY A 147 1.73 -12.42 -8.15
N ASP A 148 2.37 -12.64 -9.30
CA ASP A 148 3.82 -12.89 -9.34
C ASP A 148 4.57 -11.73 -8.69
N ALA A 149 5.26 -12.01 -7.59
CA ALA A 149 5.91 -11.02 -6.76
C ALA A 149 7.06 -10.31 -7.48
N THR A 150 7.71 -10.97 -8.42
CA THR A 150 8.81 -10.36 -9.19
C THR A 150 8.33 -9.23 -10.07
N THR A 151 7.12 -9.34 -10.60
CA THR A 151 6.50 -8.31 -11.44
C THR A 151 5.86 -7.18 -10.62
N LEU A 152 5.39 -7.48 -9.41
CA LEU A 152 4.75 -6.49 -8.53
C LEU A 152 5.75 -5.59 -7.79
N ILE A 153 7.01 -6.02 -7.68
CA ILE A 153 8.07 -5.25 -7.00
C ILE A 153 8.47 -4.00 -7.79
N ALA A 154 8.27 -4.00 -9.10
CA ALA A 154 8.71 -2.96 -10.01
C ALA A 154 7.65 -1.86 -10.27
N SER A 155 6.99 -1.36 -9.24
CA SER A 155 6.09 -0.19 -9.40
C SER A 155 6.88 1.07 -9.76
N ALA A 156 6.44 1.78 -10.79
CA ALA A 156 7.04 3.03 -11.26
C ALA A 156 7.20 4.10 -10.16
N ILE A 157 6.35 4.05 -9.13
CA ILE A 157 6.34 5.03 -8.03
C ILE A 157 6.95 4.52 -6.72
N ALA A 158 7.41 3.27 -6.67
CA ALA A 158 7.99 2.68 -5.46
C ALA A 158 9.25 3.44 -4.96
N GLY A 159 9.89 4.18 -5.84
CA GLY A 159 11.03 5.05 -5.54
C GLY A 159 10.69 6.42 -4.98
N LEU A 160 9.41 6.84 -4.95
CA LEU A 160 9.04 8.16 -4.47
C LEU A 160 8.97 8.21 -2.94
N ASN A 161 9.43 9.33 -2.38
CA ASN A 161 9.24 9.61 -0.97
C ASN A 161 7.89 10.32 -0.74
N ALA A 162 7.09 9.82 0.19
CA ALA A 162 5.80 10.39 0.54
C ALA A 162 5.90 11.85 1.00
N GLU A 163 7.01 12.22 1.68
CA GLU A 163 7.24 13.58 2.17
C GLU A 163 7.45 14.61 1.05
N ASP A 164 7.84 14.17 -0.15
CA ASP A 164 8.06 15.05 -1.28
C ASP A 164 6.80 15.31 -2.11
N ILE A 165 5.72 14.58 -1.84
CA ILE A 165 4.47 14.70 -2.57
C ILE A 165 3.61 15.81 -1.97
N GLU A 166 3.03 16.64 -2.82
CA GLU A 166 2.07 17.67 -2.46
C GLU A 166 0.63 17.17 -2.63
N SER A 167 0.33 16.54 -3.79
CA SER A 167 -1.02 16.07 -4.08
C SER A 167 -1.05 14.96 -5.12
N PHE A 168 -2.18 14.22 -5.11
CA PHE A 168 -2.57 13.26 -6.13
C PHE A 168 -3.80 13.79 -6.86
N ASN A 169 -3.76 13.79 -8.18
CA ASN A 169 -4.91 14.09 -9.02
C ASN A 169 -5.26 12.84 -9.82
N ILE A 170 -6.44 12.30 -9.60
CA ILE A 170 -6.90 11.06 -10.23
C ILE A 170 -7.86 11.42 -11.36
N LEU A 171 -7.41 11.24 -12.59
CA LEU A 171 -8.19 11.53 -13.81
C LEU A 171 -8.95 10.26 -14.20
N LYS A 172 -10.28 10.36 -14.15
CA LYS A 172 -11.14 9.17 -14.25
C LYS A 172 -11.85 9.01 -15.58
N ASP A 173 -12.03 10.04 -16.38
CA ASP A 173 -12.78 9.94 -17.63
C ASP A 173 -11.95 10.21 -18.89
N GLY A 174 -12.52 9.89 -20.05
CA GLY A 174 -11.84 10.05 -21.32
C GLY A 174 -11.50 11.50 -21.65
N SER A 175 -12.29 12.47 -21.19
CA SER A 175 -12.01 13.89 -21.39
C SER A 175 -10.79 14.33 -20.56
N ALA A 176 -10.71 13.86 -19.32
CA ALA A 176 -9.60 14.14 -18.43
C ALA A 176 -8.30 13.45 -18.88
N THR A 177 -8.41 12.24 -19.47
CA THR A 177 -7.24 11.43 -19.85
C THR A 177 -6.82 11.60 -21.30
N SER A 178 -7.59 12.31 -22.13
CA SER A 178 -7.34 12.48 -23.57
C SER A 178 -5.98 13.04 -23.93
N ILE A 179 -5.41 13.87 -23.04
CA ILE A 179 -4.08 14.48 -23.20
C ILE A 179 -2.94 13.43 -23.23
N TYR A 180 -3.20 12.22 -22.68
CA TYR A 180 -2.24 11.13 -22.59
C TYR A 180 -2.46 10.02 -23.65
N GLY A 181 -3.52 10.18 -24.47
CA GLY A 181 -3.85 9.24 -25.55
C GLY A 181 -4.23 7.83 -25.08
N ALA A 182 -3.95 6.84 -25.91
CA ALA A 182 -4.34 5.45 -25.69
C ALA A 182 -3.73 4.82 -24.41
N ARG A 183 -2.58 5.30 -23.95
CA ARG A 183 -1.94 4.81 -22.71
C ARG A 183 -2.75 5.09 -21.45
N ALA A 184 -3.68 6.03 -21.50
CA ALA A 184 -4.50 6.47 -20.39
C ALA A 184 -5.89 5.83 -20.31
N MET A 185 -6.16 4.76 -21.06
CA MET A 185 -7.48 4.10 -21.10
C MET A 185 -7.93 3.61 -19.72
N ALA A 186 -7.02 3.16 -18.88
CA ALA A 186 -7.30 2.70 -17.51
C ALA A 186 -7.33 3.83 -16.45
N GLY A 187 -7.27 5.10 -16.88
CA GLY A 187 -7.17 6.27 -16.01
C GLY A 187 -5.73 6.75 -15.84
N VAL A 188 -5.58 7.94 -15.24
CA VAL A 188 -4.27 8.54 -14.96
C VAL A 188 -4.22 9.01 -13.52
N ILE A 189 -3.13 8.73 -12.84
CA ILE A 189 -2.84 9.25 -11.51
C ILE A 189 -1.65 10.22 -11.63
N VAL A 190 -1.94 11.50 -11.45
CA VAL A 190 -0.95 12.57 -11.54
C VAL A 190 -0.46 12.90 -10.13
N ILE A 191 0.82 12.78 -9.91
CA ILE A 191 1.52 13.15 -8.67
C ILE A 191 2.16 14.51 -8.89
N THR A 192 1.89 15.44 -7.98
CA THR A 192 2.57 16.73 -7.93
C THR A 192 3.52 16.73 -6.74
N THR A 193 4.80 17.03 -6.96
CA THR A 193 5.78 17.15 -5.88
C THR A 193 5.80 18.57 -5.30
N LYS A 194 6.28 18.66 -4.06
CA LYS A 194 6.44 19.94 -3.36
C LYS A 194 7.39 20.87 -4.11
N ARG A 195 7.06 22.16 -4.09
CA ARG A 195 7.83 23.22 -4.76
C ARG A 195 8.26 24.30 -3.77
N GLY A 196 9.28 25.04 -4.13
CA GLY A 196 9.68 26.22 -3.38
C GLY A 196 8.58 27.29 -3.39
N ARG A 197 8.51 28.06 -2.33
CA ARG A 197 7.54 29.18 -2.18
C ARG A 197 8.30 30.50 -2.05
N ALA A 198 7.82 31.55 -2.73
CA ALA A 198 8.39 32.87 -2.63
C ALA A 198 8.28 33.43 -1.19
N GLY A 199 9.30 34.12 -0.74
CA GLY A 199 9.34 34.73 0.60
C GLY A 199 9.55 33.73 1.75
N VAL A 200 9.78 32.46 1.46
CA VAL A 200 10.02 31.41 2.46
C VAL A 200 11.43 30.86 2.30
N SER A 201 12.13 30.66 3.41
CA SER A 201 13.37 29.90 3.46
C SER A 201 13.35 29.04 4.72
N THR A 202 13.10 27.74 4.55
CA THR A 202 12.97 26.80 5.67
C THR A 202 13.69 25.49 5.38
N ILE A 203 14.25 24.94 6.43
CA ILE A 203 14.78 23.58 6.44
C ILE A 203 13.87 22.77 7.38
N ASN A 204 13.33 21.68 6.86
CA ASN A 204 12.48 20.78 7.64
C ASN A 204 13.16 19.42 7.76
N TYR A 205 13.10 18.85 8.94
CA TYR A 205 13.46 17.47 9.20
C TYR A 205 12.23 16.72 9.69
N THR A 206 11.93 15.58 9.07
CA THR A 206 10.87 14.67 9.48
C THR A 206 11.49 13.31 9.80
N GLY A 207 11.27 12.85 11.02
CA GLY A 207 11.62 11.50 11.47
C GLY A 207 10.36 10.73 11.79
N GLU A 208 10.15 9.60 11.12
CA GLU A 208 9.02 8.69 11.37
C GLU A 208 9.53 7.36 11.87
N PHE A 209 8.94 6.86 12.95
CA PHE A 209 9.28 5.58 13.56
C PHE A 209 7.99 4.78 13.76
N THR A 210 7.92 3.61 13.16
CA THR A 210 6.79 2.70 13.30
C THR A 210 7.24 1.41 13.93
N TYR A 211 6.72 1.12 15.11
CA TYR A 211 6.97 -0.14 15.81
C TYR A 211 5.88 -1.15 15.47
N ARG A 212 6.29 -2.35 15.04
CA ARG A 212 5.40 -3.48 14.74
C ARG A 212 5.68 -4.62 15.71
N MET A 213 4.65 -5.08 16.39
CA MET A 213 4.70 -6.21 17.32
C MET A 213 4.34 -7.52 16.62
N ILE A 214 4.90 -8.62 17.10
CA ILE A 214 4.47 -9.97 16.73
C ILE A 214 3.02 -10.15 17.17
N PRO A 215 2.11 -10.65 16.30
CA PRO A 215 0.74 -10.96 16.69
C PRO A 215 0.72 -12.05 17.77
N SER A 216 -0.31 -12.05 18.60
CA SER A 216 -0.49 -13.02 19.67
C SER A 216 -1.69 -13.92 19.39
N TYR A 217 -1.54 -15.23 19.61
CA TYR A 217 -2.69 -16.16 19.54
C TYR A 217 -3.79 -15.84 20.57
N ARG A 218 -3.50 -15.03 21.58
CA ARG A 218 -4.52 -14.57 22.55
C ARG A 218 -5.59 -13.68 21.91
N ASP A 219 -5.26 -13.07 20.77
CA ASP A 219 -6.17 -12.18 20.05
C ASP A 219 -7.10 -12.94 19.11
N PHE A 220 -6.95 -14.27 19.01
CA PHE A 220 -7.68 -15.14 18.09
C PHE A 220 -8.32 -16.30 18.84
N ASN A 221 -9.53 -16.68 18.40
CA ASN A 221 -10.21 -17.87 18.92
C ASN A 221 -9.76 -19.11 18.13
N ILE A 222 -8.53 -19.57 18.37
CA ILE A 222 -7.91 -20.71 17.70
C ILE A 222 -7.52 -21.75 18.75
N MET A 223 -7.78 -23.02 18.45
CA MET A 223 -7.40 -24.14 19.31
C MET A 223 -5.89 -24.19 19.55
N ASN A 224 -5.49 -24.51 20.79
CA ASN A 224 -4.12 -24.84 21.13
C ASN A 224 -3.80 -26.29 20.70
N SER A 225 -2.56 -26.75 20.90
CA SER A 225 -2.15 -28.11 20.55
C SER A 225 -2.93 -29.18 21.30
N GLN A 226 -3.22 -28.96 22.58
CA GLN A 226 -3.94 -29.91 23.41
C GLN A 226 -5.38 -30.11 22.93
N ASP A 227 -6.07 -29.00 22.61
CA ASP A 227 -7.42 -29.05 22.07
C ASP A 227 -7.46 -29.76 20.71
N GLN A 228 -6.49 -29.43 19.82
CA GLN A 228 -6.36 -30.08 18.52
C GLN A 228 -6.08 -31.57 18.61
N MET A 229 -5.15 -31.98 19.50
CA MET A 229 -4.86 -33.39 19.71
C MET A 229 -6.05 -34.16 20.28
N SER A 230 -6.86 -33.54 21.14
CA SER A 230 -8.09 -34.14 21.65
C SER A 230 -9.07 -34.46 20.53
N VAL A 231 -9.24 -33.49 19.56
CA VAL A 231 -10.08 -33.70 18.37
C VAL A 231 -9.50 -34.83 17.49
N TYR A 232 -8.19 -34.84 17.24
CA TYR A 232 -7.54 -35.84 16.41
C TYR A 232 -7.67 -37.26 17.01
N MET A 233 -7.51 -37.39 18.32
CA MET A 233 -7.70 -38.66 19.02
C MET A 233 -9.13 -39.17 18.90
N ASP A 234 -10.14 -38.29 18.97
CA ASP A 234 -11.52 -38.65 18.77
C ASP A 234 -11.83 -39.05 17.30
N MET A 235 -11.21 -38.35 16.32
CA MET A 235 -11.30 -38.74 14.92
C MET A 235 -10.67 -40.13 14.68
N GLN A 236 -9.53 -40.41 15.29
CA GLN A 236 -8.88 -41.71 15.19
C GLN A 236 -9.74 -42.82 15.80
N LYS A 237 -10.31 -42.64 17.00
CA LYS A 237 -11.22 -43.59 17.63
C LYS A 237 -12.46 -43.90 16.77
N LYS A 238 -12.94 -42.93 16.01
CA LYS A 238 -14.06 -43.07 15.07
C LYS A 238 -13.66 -43.66 13.73
N GLY A 239 -12.38 -43.94 13.50
CA GLY A 239 -11.85 -44.45 12.24
C GLY A 239 -11.87 -43.43 11.09
N TRP A 240 -11.95 -42.14 11.40
CA TRP A 240 -11.94 -41.08 10.39
C TRP A 240 -10.53 -40.74 9.89
N LEU A 241 -9.49 -41.06 10.64
CA LEU A 241 -8.11 -40.98 10.21
C LEU A 241 -7.70 -42.34 9.63
N ASN A 242 -7.89 -42.50 8.33
CA ASN A 242 -7.48 -43.69 7.61
C ASN A 242 -5.97 -43.68 7.35
N LEU A 243 -5.30 -44.78 7.68
CA LEU A 243 -3.85 -44.93 7.47
C LEU A 243 -3.41 -44.64 6.02
N ALA A 244 -4.15 -45.17 5.04
CA ALA A 244 -3.82 -44.94 3.63
C ALA A 244 -3.95 -43.48 3.21
N GLU A 245 -5.00 -42.82 3.66
CA GLU A 245 -5.23 -41.41 3.37
C GLU A 245 -4.25 -40.50 4.12
N THR A 246 -3.96 -40.77 5.41
CA THR A 246 -3.03 -39.95 6.20
C THR A 246 -1.58 -40.07 5.77
N ILE A 247 -1.15 -41.18 5.14
CA ILE A 247 0.20 -41.33 4.60
C ILE A 247 0.33 -40.63 3.24
N THR A 248 -0.71 -40.68 2.41
CA THR A 248 -0.69 -40.20 1.02
C THR A 248 -1.24 -38.80 0.86
N ASP A 249 -1.99 -38.30 1.83
CA ASP A 249 -2.60 -36.97 1.78
C ASP A 249 -1.53 -35.88 1.86
N SER A 250 -1.77 -34.81 1.11
CA SER A 250 -0.91 -33.62 1.03
C SER A 250 -0.78 -32.89 2.38
N GLU A 251 -1.72 -33.06 3.30
CA GLU A 251 -1.76 -32.39 4.61
C GLU A 251 -1.82 -33.40 5.76
N SER A 252 -0.96 -34.40 5.73
CA SER A 252 -1.00 -35.52 6.65
C SER A 252 -0.85 -35.18 8.14
N GLY A 253 -0.39 -33.96 8.47
CA GLY A 253 -0.26 -33.50 9.85
C GLY A 253 0.57 -34.42 10.74
N VAL A 254 0.29 -34.40 12.06
CA VAL A 254 1.03 -35.17 13.07
C VAL A 254 0.86 -36.67 12.88
N PHE A 255 -0.35 -37.14 12.59
CA PHE A 255 -0.61 -38.59 12.41
C PHE A 255 0.02 -39.12 11.13
N GLY A 256 -0.08 -38.38 10.01
CA GLY A 256 0.56 -38.76 8.77
C GLY A 256 2.08 -38.85 8.92
N LYS A 257 2.69 -37.85 9.57
CA LYS A 257 4.12 -37.86 9.88
C LYS A 257 4.51 -39.05 10.75
N MET A 258 3.73 -39.33 11.79
CA MET A 258 3.92 -40.50 12.65
C MET A 258 3.96 -41.81 11.86
N TYR A 259 2.99 -42.01 10.99
CA TYR A 259 2.92 -43.23 10.15
C TYR A 259 4.08 -43.30 9.13
N GLN A 260 4.47 -42.15 8.57
CA GLN A 260 5.66 -42.09 7.71
C GLN A 260 6.93 -42.48 8.46
N MET A 261 7.10 -42.00 9.69
CA MET A 261 8.25 -42.36 10.54
C MET A 261 8.25 -43.84 10.92
N ILE A 262 7.08 -44.42 11.21
CA ILE A 262 6.96 -45.87 11.45
C ILE A 262 7.36 -46.66 10.19
N ALA A 263 6.84 -46.27 9.03
CA ALA A 263 7.15 -46.93 7.76
C ALA A 263 8.64 -46.82 7.39
N ALA A 264 9.28 -45.71 7.75
CA ALA A 264 10.71 -45.48 7.56
C ALA A 264 11.61 -46.13 8.65
N GLY A 265 11.02 -46.80 9.65
CA GLY A 265 11.77 -47.39 10.77
C GLY A 265 12.38 -46.37 11.75
N GLN A 266 11.95 -45.11 11.67
CA GLN A 266 12.42 -44.02 12.54
C GLN A 266 11.65 -43.97 13.88
N LEU A 267 10.43 -44.48 13.90
CA LEU A 267 9.60 -44.62 15.09
C LEU A 267 9.19 -46.08 15.25
N GLN A 268 9.31 -46.63 16.45
CA GLN A 268 8.89 -48.01 16.72
C GLN A 268 7.36 -48.08 16.76
N ASN A 269 6.79 -49.15 16.16
CA ASN A 269 5.36 -49.36 16.12
C ASN A 269 4.90 -50.06 17.41
N ASP A 270 5.05 -49.38 18.53
CA ASP A 270 4.56 -49.82 19.85
C ASP A 270 3.86 -48.68 20.57
N ASP A 271 2.97 -49.03 21.49
CA ASP A 271 2.11 -48.07 22.18
C ASP A 271 2.93 -47.02 22.99
N ALA A 272 4.11 -47.35 23.49
CA ALA A 272 4.89 -46.44 24.26
C ALA A 272 5.59 -45.38 23.37
N SER A 273 6.16 -45.79 22.25
CA SER A 273 6.82 -44.92 21.29
C SER A 273 5.82 -43.99 20.59
N ILE A 274 4.68 -44.55 20.14
CA ILE A 274 3.57 -43.79 19.56
C ILE A 274 2.98 -42.82 20.59
N GLY A 275 2.72 -43.29 21.81
CA GLY A 275 2.19 -42.44 22.87
C GLY A 275 3.10 -41.29 23.25
N ASN A 276 4.41 -41.51 23.26
CA ASN A 276 5.38 -40.43 23.51
C ASN A 276 5.44 -39.40 22.39
N TYR A 277 5.37 -39.84 21.13
CA TYR A 277 5.35 -38.95 19.97
C TYR A 277 4.09 -38.07 19.96
N LEU A 278 2.91 -38.66 20.16
CA LEU A 278 1.65 -37.92 20.19
C LEU A 278 1.56 -36.98 21.40
N ARG A 279 2.09 -37.40 22.57
CA ARG A 279 2.19 -36.51 23.75
C ARG A 279 3.12 -35.34 23.51
N ALA A 280 4.23 -35.53 22.82
CA ALA A 280 5.11 -34.44 22.45
C ALA A 280 4.39 -33.41 21.57
N ALA A 281 3.57 -33.86 20.62
CA ALA A 281 2.74 -33.01 19.78
C ALA A 281 1.65 -32.26 20.58
N GLU A 282 1.04 -32.91 21.59
CA GLU A 282 0.05 -32.30 22.48
C GLU A 282 0.61 -31.10 23.25
N PHE A 283 1.83 -31.22 23.76
CA PHE A 283 2.47 -30.17 24.56
C PHE A 283 3.27 -29.16 23.74
N ARG A 284 3.50 -29.38 22.46
CA ARG A 284 4.34 -28.55 21.60
C ARG A 284 3.88 -27.10 21.53
N ASN A 285 2.62 -26.90 21.22
CA ASN A 285 1.97 -25.58 21.18
C ASN A 285 2.73 -24.54 20.36
N THR A 286 3.17 -24.91 19.16
CA THR A 286 3.98 -24.10 18.26
C THR A 286 3.38 -22.71 18.08
N ASN A 287 4.19 -21.71 18.25
CA ASN A 287 3.82 -20.33 18.03
C ASN A 287 4.31 -19.87 16.64
N TRP A 288 3.54 -20.16 15.60
CA TRP A 288 3.89 -19.79 14.22
C TRP A 288 4.10 -18.29 14.02
N PHE A 289 3.45 -17.44 14.84
CA PHE A 289 3.72 -16.01 14.78
C PHE A 289 5.16 -15.70 15.19
N SER A 290 5.69 -16.31 16.26
CA SER A 290 7.07 -16.10 16.68
C SER A 290 8.09 -16.76 15.73
N GLU A 291 7.68 -17.82 15.02
CA GLU A 291 8.53 -18.47 14.03
C GLU A 291 8.67 -17.63 12.74
N LEU A 292 7.60 -16.94 12.35
CA LEU A 292 7.54 -16.25 11.06
C LEU A 292 7.76 -14.73 11.13
N PHE A 293 7.52 -14.13 12.29
CA PHE A 293 7.53 -12.67 12.45
C PHE A 293 8.58 -12.20 13.45
N ASN A 294 8.99 -10.96 13.31
CA ASN A 294 9.87 -10.25 14.24
C ASN A 294 9.19 -8.98 14.76
N ASN A 295 9.48 -8.64 16.02
CA ASN A 295 9.30 -7.27 16.46
C ASN A 295 10.29 -6.38 15.73
N ASN A 296 9.83 -5.29 15.14
CA ASN A 296 10.72 -4.41 14.41
C ASN A 296 10.33 -2.94 14.51
N VAL A 297 11.29 -2.09 14.16
CA VAL A 297 11.09 -0.65 14.02
C VAL A 297 11.42 -0.27 12.58
N MET A 298 10.41 0.14 11.83
CA MET A 298 10.62 0.86 10.58
C MET A 298 10.95 2.30 10.90
N HIS A 299 11.92 2.87 10.24
CA HIS A 299 12.24 4.29 10.39
C HIS A 299 12.48 4.96 9.04
N THR A 300 12.03 6.21 8.97
CA THR A 300 12.23 7.09 7.81
C THR A 300 12.76 8.42 8.30
N HIS A 301 13.79 8.91 7.66
CA HIS A 301 14.38 10.22 7.91
C HIS A 301 14.34 11.01 6.62
N SER A 302 13.79 12.21 6.67
CA SER A 302 13.68 13.11 5.52
C SER A 302 14.15 14.51 5.90
N VAL A 303 15.02 15.10 5.11
CA VAL A 303 15.43 16.49 5.23
C VAL A 303 15.01 17.20 3.96
N SER A 304 14.32 18.32 4.09
CA SER A 304 13.92 19.13 2.95
C SER A 304 14.26 20.60 3.15
N LEU A 305 14.70 21.24 2.08
CA LEU A 305 14.96 22.66 1.97
C LEU A 305 13.92 23.27 1.03
N THR A 306 13.20 24.27 1.51
CA THR A 306 12.29 25.08 0.71
C THR A 306 12.80 26.52 0.74
N SER A 307 13.03 27.12 -0.43
CA SER A 307 13.43 28.52 -0.52
C SER A 307 12.85 29.14 -1.79
N GLY A 308 12.66 30.45 -1.79
CA GLY A 308 12.18 31.16 -2.98
C GLY A 308 12.20 32.65 -2.84
N THR A 309 12.26 33.29 -4.00
CA THR A 309 12.12 34.73 -4.21
C THR A 309 10.98 34.94 -5.23
N ASP A 310 10.67 36.20 -5.55
CA ASP A 310 9.68 36.50 -6.60
C ASP A 310 10.08 35.96 -7.98
N LYS A 311 11.37 35.72 -8.22
CA LYS A 311 11.89 35.23 -9.50
C LYS A 311 12.31 33.77 -9.48
N SER A 312 12.50 33.19 -8.31
CA SER A 312 13.01 31.80 -8.20
C SER A 312 12.36 31.05 -7.06
N SER A 313 12.20 29.78 -7.24
CA SER A 313 11.77 28.87 -6.18
C SER A 313 12.57 27.58 -6.24
N TYR A 314 12.95 27.07 -5.06
CA TYR A 314 13.78 25.89 -4.91
C TYR A 314 13.18 24.99 -3.83
N TYR A 315 13.04 23.73 -4.17
CA TYR A 315 12.76 22.66 -3.24
C TYR A 315 13.81 21.57 -3.45
N ALA A 316 14.45 21.14 -2.39
CA ALA A 316 15.37 20.01 -2.44
C ALA A 316 15.12 19.11 -1.23
N SER A 317 15.16 17.81 -1.40
CA SER A 317 15.00 16.84 -0.31
C SER A 317 15.93 15.65 -0.45
N LEU A 318 16.29 15.10 0.69
CA LEU A 318 16.99 13.83 0.82
C LEU A 318 16.24 12.99 1.83
N SER A 319 16.01 11.71 1.52
CA SER A 319 15.44 10.81 2.48
C SER A 319 16.12 9.44 2.51
N ALA A 320 16.06 8.81 3.69
CA ALA A 320 16.50 7.46 3.92
C ALA A 320 15.42 6.71 4.69
N MET A 321 15.00 5.56 4.20
CA MET A 321 14.04 4.66 4.83
C MET A 321 14.67 3.29 4.99
N SER A 322 14.51 2.71 6.19
CA SER A 322 14.84 1.32 6.46
C SER A 322 13.65 0.65 7.12
N ASP A 323 13.14 -0.36 6.46
CA ASP A 323 12.08 -1.22 6.97
C ASP A 323 12.61 -2.65 7.04
N PRO A 324 12.91 -3.15 8.25
CA PRO A 324 13.40 -4.52 8.41
C PRO A 324 12.34 -5.59 8.12
N GLY A 325 11.11 -5.18 7.77
CA GLY A 325 10.02 -6.09 7.48
C GLY A 325 9.40 -6.72 8.72
N TRP A 326 8.14 -7.09 8.61
CA TRP A 326 7.44 -7.76 9.71
C TRP A 326 7.74 -9.26 9.74
N THR A 327 7.85 -9.88 8.56
CA THR A 327 8.25 -11.29 8.41
C THR A 327 9.76 -11.45 8.46
N LYS A 328 10.23 -12.55 9.03
CA LYS A 328 11.66 -12.91 9.03
C LYS A 328 12.17 -12.91 7.59
N THR A 329 13.43 -12.53 7.37
CA THR A 329 14.11 -12.44 6.07
C THR A 329 13.64 -11.31 5.12
N SER A 330 12.61 -10.55 5.48
CA SER A 330 12.15 -9.41 4.70
C SER A 330 12.90 -8.14 5.07
N LYS A 331 13.22 -7.30 4.07
CA LYS A 331 13.83 -5.98 4.30
C LYS A 331 13.59 -5.08 3.08
N VAL A 332 13.31 -3.79 3.34
CA VAL A 332 13.30 -2.75 2.31
C VAL A 332 14.14 -1.57 2.79
N GLU A 333 15.06 -1.13 1.95
CA GLU A 333 15.84 0.10 2.12
C GLU A 333 15.58 1.00 0.91
N ARG A 334 15.37 2.28 1.15
CA ARG A 334 15.16 3.27 0.10
C ARG A 334 15.88 4.56 0.44
N TYR A 335 16.61 5.07 -0.53
CA TYR A 335 17.26 6.38 -0.47
C TYR A 335 16.73 7.22 -1.63
N THR A 336 16.32 8.46 -1.36
CA THR A 336 15.78 9.33 -2.39
C THR A 336 16.44 10.69 -2.34
N ALA A 337 16.57 11.31 -3.51
CA ALA A 337 16.97 12.69 -3.66
C ALA A 337 16.02 13.35 -4.66
N ASN A 338 15.46 14.49 -4.30
CA ASN A 338 14.55 15.25 -5.14
C ASN A 338 15.02 16.71 -5.21
N ILE A 339 15.02 17.28 -6.41
CA ILE A 339 15.31 18.70 -6.66
C ILE A 339 14.25 19.22 -7.61
N ASN A 340 13.58 20.28 -7.20
CA ASN A 340 12.62 21.00 -8.00
C ASN A 340 12.97 22.51 -7.94
N ALA A 341 13.46 23.05 -9.02
CA ALA A 341 13.90 24.43 -9.12
C ALA A 341 13.20 25.13 -10.28
N THR A 342 12.66 26.30 -10.02
CA THR A 342 12.05 27.16 -11.03
C THR A 342 12.74 28.52 -11.01
N TYR A 343 13.13 29.02 -12.17
CA TYR A 343 13.71 30.34 -12.32
C TYR A 343 12.97 31.11 -13.44
N ASN A 344 12.34 32.21 -13.09
CA ASN A 344 11.65 33.10 -14.02
C ASN A 344 12.65 34.13 -14.59
N ILE A 345 13.14 33.87 -15.80
CA ILE A 345 14.12 34.72 -16.50
C ILE A 345 13.45 36.04 -16.91
N PHE A 346 12.27 35.94 -17.51
CA PHE A 346 11.41 37.05 -17.89
C PHE A 346 9.95 36.72 -17.51
N LYS A 347 9.05 37.72 -17.66
CA LYS A 347 7.62 37.51 -17.37
C LYS A 347 6.99 36.29 -18.13
N ASN A 348 7.52 36.00 -19.31
CA ASN A 348 7.00 34.99 -20.22
C ASN A 348 7.99 33.84 -20.46
N LEU A 349 9.09 33.79 -19.72
CA LEU A 349 10.09 32.72 -19.87
C LEU A 349 10.54 32.23 -18.49
N SER A 350 10.25 30.97 -18.22
CA SER A 350 10.70 30.28 -17.02
C SER A 350 11.54 29.06 -17.36
N LEU A 351 12.56 28.81 -16.56
CA LEU A 351 13.35 27.58 -16.59
C LEU A 351 12.92 26.71 -15.39
N ASN A 352 12.48 25.48 -15.67
CA ASN A 352 12.12 24.51 -14.64
C ASN A 352 13.11 23.33 -14.71
N LEU A 353 13.74 23.03 -13.58
CA LEU A 353 14.57 21.85 -13.40
C LEU A 353 13.89 20.93 -12.39
N ILE A 354 13.53 19.73 -12.82
CA ILE A 354 12.96 18.70 -11.98
C ILE A 354 13.87 17.49 -12.09
N SER A 355 14.36 16.99 -10.95
CA SER A 355 15.20 15.80 -10.89
C SER A 355 14.82 14.97 -9.68
N ASN A 356 14.44 13.72 -9.94
CA ASN A 356 14.12 12.73 -8.93
C ASN A 356 15.07 11.55 -9.10
N GLY A 357 15.77 11.19 -8.04
CA GLY A 357 16.61 10.00 -7.99
C GLY A 357 16.19 9.11 -6.82
N SER A 358 16.15 7.81 -7.05
CA SER A 358 15.89 6.85 -5.99
C SER A 358 16.74 5.60 -6.15
N TYR A 359 17.20 5.07 -5.01
CA TYR A 359 17.81 3.76 -4.90
C TYR A 359 17.01 2.93 -3.90
N ARG A 360 16.48 1.81 -4.36
CA ARG A 360 15.69 0.90 -3.53
C ARG A 360 16.29 -0.49 -3.57
N LYS A 361 16.49 -1.06 -2.38
CA LYS A 361 16.91 -2.45 -2.20
C LYS A 361 15.85 -3.18 -1.41
N GLN A 362 15.37 -4.29 -1.95
CA GLN A 362 14.38 -5.13 -1.29
C GLN A 362 14.91 -6.55 -1.16
N LYS A 363 14.67 -7.15 -0.01
CA LYS A 363 14.78 -8.57 0.24
C LYS A 363 13.41 -9.07 0.71
N ALA A 364 12.90 -10.08 0.06
CA ALA A 364 11.66 -10.76 0.44
C ALA A 364 11.90 -12.26 0.45
N PRO A 365 11.13 -13.05 1.21
CA PRO A 365 11.14 -14.50 1.07
C PRO A 365 10.91 -14.87 -0.39
N GLY A 366 11.57 -15.92 -0.86
CA GLY A 366 11.39 -16.41 -2.22
C GLY A 366 9.95 -16.84 -2.45
N THR A 367 9.43 -16.51 -3.62
CA THR A 367 8.22 -17.13 -4.13
C THR A 367 8.56 -18.49 -4.71
N LEU A 368 7.74 -19.50 -4.44
CA LEU A 368 7.91 -20.79 -5.07
C LEU A 368 7.69 -20.62 -6.59
N SER A 369 8.67 -21.02 -7.37
CA SER A 369 8.57 -20.96 -8.84
C SER A 369 7.45 -21.86 -9.35
N SER A 370 6.81 -21.45 -10.45
CA SER A 370 5.82 -22.28 -11.13
C SER A 370 6.43 -23.65 -11.51
N ALA A 371 5.92 -24.73 -10.93
CA ALA A 371 6.31 -26.07 -11.30
C ALA A 371 5.35 -26.61 -12.36
N THR A 372 5.89 -27.02 -13.51
CA THR A 372 5.12 -27.71 -14.53
C THR A 372 5.06 -29.19 -14.18
N ASN A 373 3.86 -29.75 -14.05
CA ASN A 373 3.71 -31.18 -13.99
C ASN A 373 4.02 -31.79 -15.34
N TYR A 374 5.18 -32.42 -15.47
CA TYR A 374 5.67 -32.98 -16.72
C TYR A 374 4.80 -34.14 -17.27
N VAL A 375 3.90 -34.69 -16.44
CA VAL A 375 3.03 -35.80 -16.85
C VAL A 375 1.70 -35.28 -17.41
N THR A 376 1.12 -34.27 -16.78
CA THR A 376 -0.20 -33.73 -17.18
C THR A 376 -0.10 -32.46 -18.01
N GLY A 377 1.07 -31.83 -18.10
CA GLY A 377 1.27 -30.54 -18.74
C GLY A 377 0.66 -29.35 -17.98
N GLU A 378 0.05 -29.61 -16.82
CA GLU A 378 -0.53 -28.56 -16.00
C GLU A 378 0.58 -27.74 -15.33
N VAL A 379 0.48 -26.43 -15.48
CA VAL A 379 1.33 -25.50 -14.73
C VAL A 379 0.67 -25.27 -13.36
N LYS A 380 1.22 -25.89 -12.33
CA LYS A 380 0.87 -25.53 -10.94
C LYS A 380 1.59 -24.21 -10.64
N ARG A 381 0.83 -23.16 -10.51
CA ARG A 381 1.30 -21.93 -9.87
C ARG A 381 1.17 -22.12 -8.36
N GLU A 382 2.28 -22.23 -7.68
CA GLU A 382 2.28 -22.15 -6.24
C GLU A 382 2.21 -20.67 -5.87
N PHE A 383 1.06 -20.26 -5.35
CA PHE A 383 0.85 -18.90 -4.87
C PHE A 383 1.77 -18.61 -3.69
N ASP A 384 2.18 -17.36 -3.57
CA ASP A 384 2.87 -16.87 -2.38
C ASP A 384 2.11 -17.27 -1.12
N ILE A 385 2.81 -17.94 -0.23
CA ILE A 385 2.24 -18.26 1.07
C ILE A 385 2.24 -16.97 1.89
N ASN A 386 1.06 -16.50 2.23
CA ASN A 386 0.92 -15.40 3.17
C ASN A 386 1.29 -15.90 4.58
N PRO A 387 2.38 -15.43 5.19
CA PRO A 387 2.83 -15.90 6.49
C PRO A 387 1.80 -15.72 7.60
N TYR A 388 0.98 -14.67 7.50
CA TYR A 388 -0.06 -14.40 8.48
C TYR A 388 -1.20 -15.43 8.40
N SER A 389 -1.65 -15.74 7.19
CA SER A 389 -2.64 -16.79 6.96
C SER A 389 -2.08 -18.16 7.33
N TYR A 390 -0.80 -18.42 7.05
CA TYR A 390 -0.14 -19.65 7.44
C TYR A 390 -0.14 -19.81 8.97
N ALA A 391 0.24 -18.79 9.73
CA ALA A 391 0.23 -18.84 11.19
C ALA A 391 -1.17 -19.10 11.77
N LEU A 392 -2.22 -18.55 11.15
CA LEU A 392 -3.61 -18.77 11.60
C LEU A 392 -4.16 -20.14 11.27
N ASN A 393 -3.80 -20.71 10.12
CA ASN A 393 -4.42 -21.92 9.58
C ASN A 393 -3.58 -23.18 9.82
N THR A 394 -2.30 -23.04 10.17
CA THR A 394 -1.43 -24.19 10.40
C THR A 394 -1.57 -24.70 11.82
N SER A 395 -1.65 -26.02 11.94
CA SER A 395 -1.77 -26.71 13.23
C SER A 395 -0.59 -26.36 14.14
N ARG A 396 -0.89 -26.05 15.39
CA ARG A 396 0.11 -25.77 16.43
C ARG A 396 0.73 -27.04 17.02
N THR A 397 0.29 -28.22 16.59
CA THR A 397 0.86 -29.51 16.92
C THR A 397 2.10 -29.85 16.10
N LEU A 398 2.29 -29.14 14.96
CA LEU A 398 3.43 -29.38 14.06
C LEU A 398 4.73 -28.81 14.63
N ASP A 399 5.84 -29.47 14.31
CA ASP A 399 7.18 -29.05 14.68
C ASP A 399 7.73 -28.09 13.61
N PRO A 400 8.24 -26.89 13.98
CA PRO A 400 8.79 -25.97 13.01
C PRO A 400 10.09 -26.48 12.35
N ASP A 401 10.79 -27.44 12.97
CA ASP A 401 12.04 -28.00 12.44
C ASP A 401 11.79 -29.22 11.54
N GLU A 402 10.56 -29.71 11.46
CA GLU A 402 10.21 -30.88 10.65
C GLU A 402 9.61 -30.48 9.29
N PHE A 403 9.86 -31.35 8.28
CA PHE A 403 9.21 -31.29 6.99
C PHE A 403 7.96 -32.16 6.99
N TYR A 404 6.87 -31.60 6.48
CA TYR A 404 5.59 -32.28 6.32
C TYR A 404 5.24 -32.40 4.84
N THR A 405 4.37 -33.34 4.50
CA THR A 405 3.89 -33.48 3.14
C THR A 405 2.84 -32.42 2.85
N ARG A 406 3.05 -31.63 1.81
CA ARG A 406 2.10 -30.68 1.27
C ARG A 406 2.10 -30.77 -0.25
N ASN A 407 0.92 -30.94 -0.84
CA ASN A 407 0.78 -31.12 -2.29
C ASN A 407 1.74 -32.20 -2.86
N TYR A 408 1.84 -33.33 -2.17
CA TYR A 408 2.73 -34.46 -2.51
C TYR A 408 4.24 -34.13 -2.48
N ALA A 409 4.62 -32.99 -1.93
CA ALA A 409 6.01 -32.60 -1.76
C ALA A 409 6.36 -32.40 -0.29
N SER A 410 7.63 -32.57 0.03
CA SER A 410 8.17 -32.23 1.36
C SER A 410 8.23 -30.71 1.49
N PHE A 411 7.61 -30.17 2.52
CA PHE A 411 7.42 -28.74 2.72
C PHE A 411 7.73 -28.32 4.16
N ASN A 412 8.47 -27.25 4.29
CA ASN A 412 8.65 -26.49 5.53
C ASN A 412 8.72 -25.01 5.19
N ILE A 413 7.85 -24.18 5.77
CA ILE A 413 7.79 -22.73 5.48
C ILE A 413 9.06 -21.97 5.90
N LEU A 414 9.87 -22.55 6.80
CA LEU A 414 11.10 -21.90 7.29
C LEU A 414 12.32 -22.19 6.41
N HIS A 415 12.23 -23.17 5.51
CA HIS A 415 13.27 -23.65 4.62
C HIS A 415 12.84 -23.61 3.16
#